data_9345b1bd9070c7ca804c6b1b4d2cc171
#
_entry.id   9345b1bd9070c7ca804c6b1b4d2cc171
#
_cell.length_a   1.000
_cell.length_b   1.000
_cell.length_c   1.000
_cell.angle_alpha   90.00
_cell.angle_beta   90.00
_cell.angle_gamma   90.00
#
_symmetry.space_group_name_H-M   'P 1'
#
loop_
_entity.id
_entity.type
_entity.pdbx_description
1 polymer ?
#
loop_
_entity_poly.entity_id
_entity_poly.type
_entity_poly.pdbx_seq_one_letter_code
_entity_poly.pdbx_strand_id
1 'polypeptide(L)'
;MDIKKQTELIFEPILLPQDYKFELPENVEEIFINVASEVDLNGLYHKTTKSPLLLLYFQGNAKNMQNFLDNHSMILDWGYNVLVTDYRGFGKSTGMIDGEQNMYNDAEQIYDYALQLGYRPEDIILYGYSMGTSMAAYLATKKDAKALILESPYSSIAEIDIFGNQAPAYQLNTAARADEITIPTLLIHGEQDDVLPPDHSERIFANLQTQEKEMTVISKGGHGDLKSRSEYKESFNRFISNL
;
A
#
# COMPACT_ATOMS: atom_id res chain seq x y z
N MET A 1 -11.27 1.22 24.86
CA MET A 1 -10.22 2.22 24.53
C MET A 1 -10.85 3.21 23.58
N ASP A 2 -10.66 4.53 23.76
CA ASP A 2 -11.15 5.52 22.79
C ASP A 2 -10.37 5.42 21.46
N ILE A 3 -10.91 6.02 20.39
CA ILE A 3 -10.34 5.91 19.04
C ILE A 3 -8.93 6.50 18.97
N LYS A 4 -8.66 7.59 19.67
CA LYS A 4 -7.34 8.21 19.69
C LYS A 4 -6.27 7.27 20.23
N LYS A 5 -6.55 6.58 21.32
CA LYS A 5 -5.61 5.60 21.91
C LYS A 5 -5.42 4.36 21.00
N GLN A 6 -6.47 3.98 20.25
CA GLN A 6 -6.34 2.91 19.27
C GLN A 6 -5.45 3.36 18.10
N THR A 7 -5.61 4.61 17.64
CA THR A 7 -4.75 5.21 16.62
C THR A 7 -3.29 5.25 17.07
N GLU A 8 -3.04 5.75 18.29
CA GLU A 8 -1.70 5.80 18.88
C GLU A 8 -1.06 4.41 19.11
N LEU A 9 -1.87 3.37 19.27
CA LEU A 9 -1.39 2.00 19.40
C LEU A 9 -0.86 1.45 18.07
N ILE A 10 -1.55 1.76 16.96
CA ILE A 10 -1.25 1.17 15.65
C ILE A 10 -0.26 2.02 14.86
N PHE A 11 -0.43 3.35 14.87
CA PHE A 11 0.26 4.24 13.95
C PHE A 11 1.38 5.02 14.65
N GLU A 12 2.51 5.14 13.98
CA GLU A 12 3.69 5.87 14.45
C GLU A 12 4.03 7.04 13.48
N PRO A 13 3.15 8.07 13.38
CA PRO A 13 3.41 9.18 12.47
C PRO A 13 4.59 10.03 12.95
N ILE A 14 5.48 10.39 12.03
CA ILE A 14 6.49 11.42 12.25
C ILE A 14 6.15 12.60 11.35
N LEU A 15 5.78 13.72 11.97
CA LEU A 15 5.47 14.96 11.26
C LEU A 15 6.73 15.58 10.66
N LEU A 16 6.56 16.22 9.52
CA LEU A 16 7.57 17.08 8.89
C LEU A 16 7.03 18.51 8.80
N PRO A 17 7.88 19.52 8.93
CA PRO A 17 7.50 20.91 8.65
C PRO A 17 6.92 21.05 7.24
N GLN A 18 5.95 21.94 7.05
CA GLN A 18 5.35 22.16 5.73
C GLN A 18 6.33 22.65 4.67
N ASP A 19 7.39 23.36 5.09
CA ASP A 19 8.47 23.86 4.26
C ASP A 19 9.63 22.87 4.10
N TYR A 20 9.52 21.65 4.67
CA TYR A 20 10.51 20.59 4.47
C TYR A 20 10.72 20.32 2.98
N LYS A 21 11.98 20.19 2.57
CA LYS A 21 12.36 19.92 1.17
C LYS A 21 12.91 18.50 1.06
N PHE A 22 12.23 17.68 0.29
CA PHE A 22 12.74 16.37 -0.09
C PHE A 22 13.86 16.51 -1.14
N GLU A 23 14.89 15.68 -1.03
CA GLU A 23 15.84 15.46 -2.12
C GLU A 23 15.23 14.42 -3.07
N LEU A 24 14.57 14.91 -4.13
CA LEU A 24 13.82 14.06 -5.04
C LEU A 24 14.69 13.52 -6.18
N PRO A 25 14.53 12.24 -6.56
CA PRO A 25 15.11 11.71 -7.79
C PRO A 25 14.58 12.44 -9.04
N GLU A 26 15.26 12.27 -10.16
CA GLU A 26 14.81 12.78 -11.45
C GLU A 26 13.41 12.22 -11.80
N ASN A 27 12.56 13.06 -12.39
CA ASN A 27 11.18 12.72 -12.76
C ASN A 27 10.23 12.37 -11.60
N VAL A 28 10.59 12.75 -10.38
CA VAL A 28 9.73 12.68 -9.21
C VAL A 28 9.34 14.09 -8.79
N GLU A 29 8.05 14.30 -8.61
CA GLU A 29 7.51 15.56 -8.09
C GLU A 29 6.74 15.34 -6.79
N GLU A 30 6.83 16.33 -5.90
CA GLU A 30 5.99 16.37 -4.70
C GLU A 30 4.59 16.86 -5.07
N ILE A 31 3.58 16.19 -4.58
CA ILE A 31 2.17 16.51 -4.82
C ILE A 31 1.40 16.63 -3.51
N PHE A 32 0.25 17.28 -3.60
CA PHE A 32 -0.75 17.29 -2.53
C PHE A 32 -2.11 16.92 -3.12
N ILE A 33 -2.80 15.97 -2.49
CA ILE A 33 -4.12 15.49 -2.90
C ILE A 33 -5.12 15.90 -1.84
N ASN A 34 -6.09 16.75 -2.19
CA ASN A 34 -7.19 17.06 -1.29
C ASN A 34 -8.16 15.87 -1.23
N VAL A 35 -8.30 15.26 -0.05
CA VAL A 35 -9.13 14.05 0.14
C VAL A 35 -10.40 14.34 0.97
N ALA A 36 -10.44 15.47 1.65
CA ALA A 36 -11.62 15.93 2.41
C ALA A 36 -11.48 17.43 2.69
N SER A 37 -12.54 18.04 3.28
CA SER A 37 -12.43 19.43 3.74
C SER A 37 -11.23 19.61 4.66
N GLU A 38 -10.31 20.50 4.31
CA GLU A 38 -9.09 20.84 5.07
C GLU A 38 -8.12 19.65 5.29
N VAL A 39 -8.24 18.59 4.48
CA VAL A 39 -7.32 17.44 4.53
C VAL A 39 -6.64 17.25 3.20
N ASP A 40 -5.34 17.54 3.19
CA ASP A 40 -4.44 17.32 2.07
C ASP A 40 -3.42 16.24 2.41
N LEU A 41 -3.31 15.22 1.57
CA LEU A 41 -2.28 14.21 1.67
C LEU A 41 -1.06 14.62 0.85
N ASN A 42 0.09 14.67 1.49
CA ASN A 42 1.37 14.83 0.82
C ASN A 42 1.78 13.52 0.14
N GLY A 43 2.32 13.60 -1.04
CA GLY A 43 2.74 12.44 -1.79
C GLY A 43 3.82 12.74 -2.81
N LEU A 44 4.25 11.69 -3.49
CA LEU A 44 5.19 11.75 -4.59
C LEU A 44 4.56 11.11 -5.84
N TYR A 45 4.79 11.75 -6.97
CA TYR A 45 4.44 11.22 -8.27
C TYR A 45 5.70 11.09 -9.13
N HIS A 46 6.06 9.86 -9.47
CA HIS A 46 7.12 9.54 -10.42
C HIS A 46 6.50 9.26 -11.79
N LYS A 47 7.00 9.96 -12.81
CA LYS A 47 6.55 9.81 -14.19
C LYS A 47 7.67 9.25 -15.07
N THR A 48 7.33 8.24 -15.87
CA THR A 48 8.24 7.64 -16.85
C THR A 48 7.56 7.42 -18.20
N THR A 49 8.34 7.38 -19.27
CA THR A 49 7.87 7.00 -20.62
C THR A 49 8.09 5.52 -20.92
N LYS A 50 8.68 4.76 -20.00
CA LYS A 50 9.03 3.34 -20.20
C LYS A 50 7.80 2.42 -20.15
N SER A 51 6.76 2.81 -19.43
CA SER A 51 5.52 2.05 -19.27
C SER A 51 4.31 3.00 -19.17
N PRO A 52 3.15 2.63 -19.72
CA PRO A 52 1.90 3.34 -19.44
C PRO A 52 1.32 3.02 -18.05
N LEU A 53 1.78 1.94 -17.40
CA LEU A 53 1.23 1.45 -16.16
C LEU A 53 1.59 2.36 -14.98
N LEU A 54 0.63 2.52 -14.07
CA LEU A 54 0.77 3.20 -12.79
C LEU A 54 0.75 2.20 -11.65
N LEU A 55 1.75 2.21 -10.81
CA LEU A 55 1.69 1.60 -9.48
C LEU A 55 1.06 2.61 -8.52
N LEU A 56 -0.19 2.40 -8.14
CA LEU A 56 -0.86 3.14 -7.09
C LEU A 56 -0.44 2.52 -5.76
N TYR A 57 0.59 3.11 -5.14
CA TYR A 57 1.33 2.49 -4.05
C TYR A 57 0.85 2.98 -2.69
N PHE A 58 0.29 2.06 -1.90
CA PHE A 58 -0.05 2.28 -0.50
C PHE A 58 1.08 1.74 0.39
N GLN A 59 1.76 2.64 1.07
CA GLN A 59 2.91 2.29 1.90
C GLN A 59 2.50 1.61 3.22
N GLY A 60 3.49 1.03 3.89
CA GLY A 60 3.32 0.45 5.22
C GLY A 60 3.10 1.51 6.31
N ASN A 61 3.20 1.10 7.56
CA ASN A 61 3.18 2.00 8.72
C ASN A 61 4.53 2.74 8.83
N ALA A 62 4.86 3.52 7.83
CA ALA A 62 6.20 4.03 7.56
C ALA A 62 6.31 5.51 7.90
N LYS A 63 6.32 5.88 9.12
CA LYS A 63 6.73 7.19 9.66
C LYS A 63 6.38 8.43 8.81
N ASN A 64 6.85 8.54 7.55
CA ASN A 64 6.55 9.61 6.59
C ASN A 64 7.21 9.36 5.21
N MET A 65 6.98 10.25 4.25
CA MET A 65 7.50 10.17 2.87
C MET A 65 9.03 10.17 2.79
N GLN A 66 9.76 10.79 3.74
CA GLN A 66 11.21 10.68 3.78
C GLN A 66 11.65 9.23 4.02
N ASN A 67 10.93 8.50 4.89
CA ASN A 67 11.20 7.08 5.11
C ASN A 67 10.95 6.23 3.84
N PHE A 68 9.93 6.58 3.04
CA PHE A 68 9.73 5.93 1.73
C PHE A 68 10.93 6.18 0.81
N LEU A 69 11.40 7.42 0.72
CA LEU A 69 12.58 7.77 -0.10
C LEU A 69 13.83 7.01 0.35
N ASP A 70 14.06 6.89 1.64
CA ASP A 70 15.25 6.25 2.20
C ASP A 70 15.25 4.73 2.03
N ASN A 71 14.08 4.07 2.12
CA ASN A 71 14.02 2.61 2.27
C ASN A 71 13.23 1.89 1.18
N HIS A 72 12.34 2.58 0.44
CA HIS A 72 11.43 1.95 -0.50
C HIS A 72 11.48 2.54 -1.92
N SER A 73 12.28 3.59 -2.14
CA SER A 73 12.36 4.32 -3.40
C SER A 73 12.86 3.49 -4.60
N MET A 74 13.49 2.34 -4.37
CA MET A 74 13.93 1.46 -5.46
C MET A 74 12.81 1.05 -6.42
N ILE A 75 11.55 1.11 -6.00
CA ILE A 75 10.39 0.85 -6.87
C ILE A 75 10.28 1.87 -8.01
N LEU A 76 10.82 3.09 -7.84
CA LEU A 76 10.85 4.15 -8.85
C LEU A 76 11.75 3.76 -10.04
N ASP A 77 12.74 2.89 -9.81
CA ASP A 77 13.67 2.42 -10.86
C ASP A 77 13.12 1.25 -11.70
N TRP A 78 11.93 0.73 -11.36
CA TRP A 78 11.38 -0.44 -12.05
C TRP A 78 10.78 -0.13 -13.43
N GLY A 79 10.69 1.16 -13.78
CA GLY A 79 10.22 1.61 -15.09
C GLY A 79 8.71 1.78 -15.19
N TYR A 80 8.01 1.85 -14.09
CA TYR A 80 6.59 2.17 -13.98
C TYR A 80 6.39 3.60 -13.46
N ASN A 81 5.23 4.20 -13.77
CA ASN A 81 4.80 5.37 -13.04
C ASN A 81 4.42 4.96 -11.61
N VAL A 82 4.67 5.82 -10.64
CA VAL A 82 4.37 5.53 -9.23
C VAL A 82 3.67 6.72 -8.60
N LEU A 83 2.55 6.49 -7.96
CA LEU A 83 1.86 7.47 -7.12
C LEU A 83 1.81 6.89 -5.70
N VAL A 84 2.42 7.60 -4.76
CA VAL A 84 2.47 7.22 -3.35
C VAL A 84 2.15 8.41 -2.47
N THR A 85 1.40 8.22 -1.39
CA THR A 85 1.04 9.27 -0.44
C THR A 85 1.37 8.88 1.00
N ASP A 86 1.61 9.88 1.84
CA ASP A 86 1.51 9.73 3.28
C ASP A 86 0.04 9.63 3.71
N TYR A 87 -0.22 8.94 4.82
CA TYR A 87 -1.53 8.94 5.46
C TYR A 87 -1.79 10.28 6.18
N ARG A 88 -3.06 10.51 6.58
CA ARG A 88 -3.44 11.66 7.41
C ARG A 88 -2.54 11.76 8.64
N GLY A 89 -2.00 12.95 8.90
CA GLY A 89 -1.12 13.21 10.05
C GLY A 89 0.27 12.60 9.95
N PHE A 90 0.66 12.04 8.80
CA PHE A 90 2.02 11.61 8.52
C PHE A 90 2.76 12.66 7.69
N GLY A 91 4.05 12.85 7.97
CA GLY A 91 4.89 13.75 7.19
C GLY A 91 4.31 15.17 7.11
N LYS A 92 4.01 15.61 5.91
CA LYS A 92 3.39 16.91 5.60
C LYS A 92 1.87 16.81 5.37
N SER A 93 1.29 15.61 5.43
CA SER A 93 -0.15 15.42 5.30
C SER A 93 -0.88 16.03 6.49
N THR A 94 -2.02 16.68 6.21
CA THR A 94 -2.86 17.28 7.25
C THR A 94 -3.91 16.28 7.75
N GLY A 95 -4.73 16.70 8.71
CA GLY A 95 -5.76 15.87 9.30
C GLY A 95 -5.21 14.84 10.29
N MET A 96 -6.03 13.83 10.59
CA MET A 96 -5.74 12.78 11.56
C MET A 96 -6.48 11.51 11.16
N ILE A 97 -5.85 10.35 11.36
CA ILE A 97 -6.55 9.05 11.24
C ILE A 97 -7.49 8.92 12.43
N ASP A 98 -8.75 8.65 12.16
CA ASP A 98 -9.79 8.46 13.17
C ASP A 98 -10.69 7.26 12.85
N GLY A 99 -10.09 6.13 12.53
CA GLY A 99 -10.72 4.88 12.16
C GLY A 99 -10.40 4.45 10.74
N GLU A 100 -10.66 3.18 10.44
CA GLU A 100 -10.32 2.61 9.14
C GLU A 100 -11.11 3.22 7.97
N GLN A 101 -12.34 3.72 8.25
CA GLN A 101 -13.19 4.23 7.18
C GLN A 101 -12.62 5.48 6.50
N ASN A 102 -11.98 6.39 7.24
CA ASN A 102 -11.38 7.54 6.60
C ASN A 102 -10.11 7.17 5.79
N MET A 103 -9.39 6.11 6.17
CA MET A 103 -8.29 5.59 5.37
C MET A 103 -8.79 4.99 4.04
N TYR A 104 -9.92 4.29 4.06
CA TYR A 104 -10.55 3.76 2.84
C TYR A 104 -11.09 4.87 1.95
N ASN A 105 -11.73 5.88 2.53
CA ASN A 105 -12.21 7.05 1.78
C ASN A 105 -11.04 7.80 1.12
N ASP A 106 -9.91 7.95 1.82
CA ASP A 106 -8.71 8.56 1.26
C ASP A 106 -8.15 7.73 0.09
N ALA A 107 -8.12 6.40 0.24
CA ALA A 107 -7.69 5.53 -0.85
C ALA A 107 -8.54 5.70 -2.11
N GLU A 108 -9.87 5.88 -1.97
CA GLU A 108 -10.74 6.19 -3.11
C GLU A 108 -10.40 7.54 -3.74
N GLN A 109 -10.13 8.59 -2.94
CA GLN A 109 -9.74 9.90 -3.47
C GLN A 109 -8.37 9.85 -4.18
N ILE A 110 -7.43 9.06 -3.68
CA ILE A 110 -6.11 8.85 -4.33
C ILE A 110 -6.31 8.12 -5.67
N TYR A 111 -7.18 7.11 -5.72
CA TYR A 111 -7.52 6.44 -6.97
C TYR A 111 -8.20 7.40 -7.97
N ASP A 112 -9.16 8.19 -7.53
CA ASP A 112 -9.85 9.16 -8.37
C ASP A 112 -8.88 10.26 -8.87
N TYR A 113 -7.88 10.63 -8.08
CA TYR A 113 -6.79 11.50 -8.52
C TYR A 113 -5.93 10.85 -9.62
N ALA A 114 -5.65 9.55 -9.53
CA ALA A 114 -4.95 8.84 -10.60
C ALA A 114 -5.75 8.88 -11.92
N LEU A 115 -7.08 8.77 -11.88
CA LEU A 115 -7.93 8.95 -13.07
C LEU A 115 -7.86 10.38 -13.61
N GLN A 116 -7.80 11.40 -12.74
CA GLN A 116 -7.65 12.81 -13.15
C GLN A 116 -6.28 13.08 -13.81
N LEU A 117 -5.23 12.33 -13.44
CA LEU A 117 -3.92 12.36 -14.13
C LEU A 117 -3.97 11.72 -15.53
N GLY A 118 -5.10 11.11 -15.91
CA GLY A 118 -5.34 10.51 -17.22
C GLY A 118 -5.08 9.01 -17.30
N TYR A 119 -4.82 8.34 -16.18
CA TYR A 119 -4.73 6.88 -16.16
C TYR A 119 -6.12 6.27 -16.31
N ARG A 120 -6.20 5.16 -17.03
CA ARG A 120 -7.42 4.36 -17.13
C ARG A 120 -7.35 3.20 -16.11
N PRO A 121 -8.47 2.65 -15.66
CA PRO A 121 -8.46 1.51 -14.74
C PRO A 121 -7.55 0.36 -15.17
N GLU A 122 -7.56 0.01 -16.46
CA GLU A 122 -6.73 -1.05 -17.04
C GLU A 122 -5.21 -0.74 -17.05
N ASP A 123 -4.82 0.47 -16.74
CA ASP A 123 -3.42 0.91 -16.63
C ASP A 123 -2.98 1.04 -15.14
N ILE A 124 -3.89 0.87 -14.18
CA ILE A 124 -3.62 1.01 -12.75
C ILE A 124 -3.38 -0.36 -12.10
N ILE A 125 -2.26 -0.50 -11.43
CA ILE A 125 -1.94 -1.62 -10.54
C ILE A 125 -2.07 -1.12 -9.11
N LEU A 126 -3.01 -1.68 -8.36
CA LEU A 126 -3.16 -1.41 -6.93
C LEU A 126 -2.04 -2.16 -6.19
N TYR A 127 -1.19 -1.42 -5.52
CA TYR A 127 -0.04 -2.00 -4.83
C TYR A 127 -0.08 -1.63 -3.35
N GLY A 128 -0.12 -2.62 -2.47
CA GLY A 128 -0.04 -2.42 -1.02
C GLY A 128 1.18 -3.11 -0.43
N TYR A 129 1.88 -2.41 0.46
CA TYR A 129 2.95 -2.95 1.28
C TYR A 129 2.54 -2.93 2.76
N SER A 130 2.67 -4.06 3.46
CA SER A 130 2.37 -4.16 4.89
C SER A 130 0.98 -3.57 5.20
N MET A 131 0.88 -2.52 6.01
CA MET A 131 -0.39 -1.83 6.32
C MET A 131 -1.14 -1.39 5.05
N GLY A 132 -0.43 -0.92 4.03
CA GLY A 132 -1.02 -0.48 2.76
C GLY A 132 -1.80 -1.56 2.02
N THR A 133 -1.58 -2.83 2.34
CA THR A 133 -2.29 -3.95 1.70
C THR A 133 -3.79 -3.91 1.95
N SER A 134 -4.25 -3.39 3.10
CA SER A 134 -5.68 -3.24 3.36
C SER A 134 -6.34 -2.18 2.49
N MET A 135 -5.67 -1.05 2.23
CA MET A 135 -6.18 -0.01 1.32
C MET A 135 -6.23 -0.51 -0.12
N ALA A 136 -5.15 -1.17 -0.57
CA ALA A 136 -5.12 -1.73 -1.92
C ALA A 136 -6.19 -2.82 -2.11
N ALA A 137 -6.34 -3.73 -1.15
CA ALA A 137 -7.37 -4.76 -1.17
C ALA A 137 -8.80 -4.18 -1.09
N TYR A 138 -9.02 -3.13 -0.27
CA TYR A 138 -10.30 -2.43 -0.24
C TYR A 138 -10.64 -1.85 -1.63
N LEU A 139 -9.72 -1.13 -2.26
CA LEU A 139 -9.94 -0.59 -3.60
C LEU A 139 -10.25 -1.70 -4.60
N ALA A 140 -9.57 -2.83 -4.54
CA ALA A 140 -9.80 -3.96 -5.44
C ALA A 140 -11.23 -4.55 -5.34
N THR A 141 -11.96 -4.28 -4.24
CA THR A 141 -13.39 -4.64 -4.12
C THR A 141 -14.35 -3.54 -4.60
N LYS A 142 -13.85 -2.33 -4.89
CA LYS A 142 -14.69 -1.15 -5.19
C LYS A 142 -14.43 -0.51 -6.55
N LYS A 143 -13.23 -0.69 -7.09
CA LYS A 143 -12.76 -0.02 -8.29
C LYS A 143 -12.17 -1.05 -9.26
N ASP A 144 -12.34 -0.81 -10.54
CA ASP A 144 -11.65 -1.58 -11.57
C ASP A 144 -10.16 -1.24 -11.56
N ALA A 145 -9.32 -2.23 -11.75
CA ALA A 145 -7.88 -2.05 -11.90
C ALA A 145 -7.28 -3.22 -12.70
N LYS A 146 -6.08 -3.02 -13.23
CA LYS A 146 -5.37 -4.06 -13.98
C LYS A 146 -5.03 -5.26 -13.11
N ALA A 147 -4.53 -5.01 -11.89
CA ALA A 147 -4.14 -6.05 -10.96
C ALA A 147 -4.02 -5.51 -9.52
N LEU A 148 -3.93 -6.42 -8.57
CA LEU A 148 -3.62 -6.17 -7.17
C LEU A 148 -2.30 -6.85 -6.79
N ILE A 149 -1.40 -6.11 -6.15
CA ILE A 149 -0.16 -6.63 -5.57
C ILE A 149 -0.20 -6.41 -4.06
N LEU A 150 -0.03 -7.48 -3.30
CA LEU A 150 0.03 -7.47 -1.83
C LEU A 150 1.41 -7.95 -1.37
N GLU A 151 2.24 -7.04 -0.88
CA GLU A 151 3.56 -7.33 -0.35
C GLU A 151 3.53 -7.36 1.17
N SER A 152 3.99 -8.46 1.77
CA SER A 152 3.97 -8.72 3.21
C SER A 152 2.63 -8.34 3.86
N PRO A 153 1.49 -8.84 3.34
CA PRO A 153 0.18 -8.48 3.86
C PRO A 153 -0.10 -9.13 5.20
N TYR A 154 -1.02 -8.52 5.96
CA TYR A 154 -1.65 -9.13 7.13
C TYR A 154 -3.14 -9.43 6.87
N SER A 155 -3.65 -10.48 7.49
CA SER A 155 -5.05 -10.91 7.37
C SER A 155 -6.02 -9.93 8.03
N SER A 156 -5.73 -9.52 9.27
CA SER A 156 -6.43 -8.44 9.99
C SER A 156 -5.55 -7.90 11.12
N ILE A 157 -5.81 -6.67 11.57
CA ILE A 157 -5.12 -6.08 12.74
C ILE A 157 -5.35 -6.93 14.01
N ALA A 158 -6.54 -7.51 14.16
CA ALA A 158 -6.87 -8.32 15.32
C ALA A 158 -6.03 -9.61 15.43
N GLU A 159 -5.44 -10.07 14.33
CA GLU A 159 -4.60 -11.26 14.26
C GLU A 159 -3.11 -10.96 14.41
N ILE A 160 -2.72 -9.69 14.54
CA ILE A 160 -1.35 -9.29 14.82
C ILE A 160 -1.16 -9.31 16.35
N ASP A 161 -0.25 -10.14 16.85
CA ASP A 161 -0.08 -10.42 18.28
C ASP A 161 0.02 -9.17 19.17
N ILE A 162 0.76 -8.15 18.71
CA ILE A 162 0.96 -6.90 19.48
C ILE A 162 -0.29 -6.03 19.58
N PHE A 163 -1.25 -6.17 18.67
CA PHE A 163 -2.47 -5.37 18.65
C PHE A 163 -3.67 -6.15 19.19
N GLY A 164 -3.87 -7.37 18.72
CA GLY A 164 -5.00 -8.21 19.09
C GLY A 164 -6.33 -7.45 18.97
N ASN A 165 -7.22 -7.66 19.93
CA ASN A 165 -8.53 -7.01 19.97
C ASN A 165 -8.52 -5.60 20.65
N GLN A 166 -7.36 -4.98 20.80
CA GLN A 166 -7.23 -3.69 21.51
C GLN A 166 -7.67 -2.50 20.67
N ALA A 167 -7.77 -2.66 19.35
CA ALA A 167 -8.09 -1.59 18.42
C ALA A 167 -9.30 -1.92 17.52
N PRO A 168 -10.52 -2.08 18.06
CA PRO A 168 -11.70 -2.49 17.31
C PRO A 168 -12.17 -1.46 16.25
N ALA A 169 -11.71 -0.20 16.30
CA ALA A 169 -11.96 0.80 15.26
C ALA A 169 -11.07 0.60 14.01
N TYR A 170 -10.13 -0.33 14.06
CA TYR A 170 -9.19 -0.65 13.00
C TYR A 170 -9.14 -2.17 12.81
N GLN A 171 -10.13 -2.71 12.13
CA GLN A 171 -10.09 -4.13 11.78
C GLN A 171 -9.11 -4.34 10.62
N LEU A 172 -9.15 -3.44 9.63
CA LEU A 172 -8.32 -3.50 8.42
C LEU A 172 -8.21 -4.93 7.90
N ASN A 173 -9.37 -5.61 7.83
CA ASN A 173 -9.44 -7.05 7.61
C ASN A 173 -9.36 -7.39 6.12
N THR A 174 -8.14 -7.62 5.65
CA THR A 174 -7.86 -7.99 4.26
C THR A 174 -8.39 -9.38 3.93
N ALA A 175 -8.28 -10.34 4.84
CA ALA A 175 -8.74 -11.70 4.59
C ALA A 175 -10.26 -11.81 4.46
N ALA A 176 -11.02 -11.01 5.24
CA ALA A 176 -12.48 -11.05 5.18
C ALA A 176 -13.05 -10.46 3.88
N ARG A 177 -12.30 -9.60 3.18
CA ARG A 177 -12.74 -9.01 1.90
C ARG A 177 -12.15 -9.68 0.67
N ALA A 178 -11.25 -10.64 0.86
CA ALA A 178 -10.56 -11.29 -0.23
C ALA A 178 -11.50 -12.05 -1.19
N ASP A 179 -12.64 -12.52 -0.71
CA ASP A 179 -13.65 -13.21 -1.53
C ASP A 179 -14.42 -12.27 -2.49
N GLU A 180 -14.36 -10.94 -2.24
CA GLU A 180 -14.93 -9.93 -3.13
C GLU A 180 -13.94 -9.50 -4.23
N ILE A 181 -12.65 -9.88 -4.15
CA ILE A 181 -11.60 -9.48 -5.11
C ILE A 181 -11.68 -10.37 -6.34
N THR A 182 -11.93 -9.76 -7.50
CA THR A 182 -12.10 -10.44 -8.78
C THR A 182 -10.97 -10.20 -9.78
N ILE A 183 -10.12 -9.20 -9.54
CA ILE A 183 -9.00 -8.85 -10.41
C ILE A 183 -7.79 -9.76 -10.17
N PRO A 184 -6.88 -9.90 -11.17
CA PRO A 184 -5.65 -10.66 -11.01
C PRO A 184 -4.86 -10.21 -9.78
N THR A 185 -4.41 -11.16 -8.94
CA THR A 185 -3.81 -10.83 -7.65
C THR A 185 -2.52 -11.61 -7.39
N LEU A 186 -1.45 -10.88 -7.06
CA LEU A 186 -0.18 -11.45 -6.63
C LEU A 186 0.07 -11.12 -5.15
N LEU A 187 0.34 -12.15 -4.35
CA LEU A 187 0.87 -12.00 -2.99
C LEU A 187 2.37 -12.34 -2.98
N ILE A 188 3.16 -11.50 -2.32
CA ILE A 188 4.59 -11.77 -2.12
C ILE A 188 4.90 -11.63 -0.62
N HIS A 189 5.53 -12.65 -0.02
CA HIS A 189 5.85 -12.65 1.41
C HIS A 189 7.24 -13.20 1.66
N GLY A 190 7.89 -12.74 2.72
CA GLY A 190 9.17 -13.28 3.19
C GLY A 190 8.98 -14.51 4.06
N GLU A 191 9.76 -15.58 3.80
CA GLU A 191 9.73 -16.80 4.62
C GLU A 191 10.11 -16.53 6.09
N GLN A 192 11.00 -15.55 6.31
CA GLN A 192 11.53 -15.17 7.63
C GLN A 192 11.00 -13.80 8.08
N ASP A 193 9.80 -13.44 7.67
CA ASP A 193 9.12 -12.23 8.15
C ASP A 193 8.77 -12.43 9.64
N ASP A 194 9.50 -11.72 10.50
CA ASP A 194 9.35 -11.77 11.95
C ASP A 194 8.36 -10.74 12.52
N VAL A 195 7.84 -9.88 11.65
CA VAL A 195 6.78 -8.90 11.98
C VAL A 195 5.40 -9.47 11.68
N LEU A 196 5.24 -10.03 10.48
CA LEU A 196 4.02 -10.64 9.97
C LEU A 196 4.35 -12.00 9.35
N PRO A 197 4.08 -13.11 10.03
CA PRO A 197 4.35 -14.44 9.49
C PRO A 197 3.60 -14.72 8.17
N PRO A 198 4.18 -15.53 7.25
CA PRO A 198 3.58 -15.81 5.93
C PRO A 198 2.18 -16.42 5.94
N ASP A 199 1.75 -17.01 7.04
CA ASP A 199 0.41 -17.58 7.22
C ASP A 199 -0.71 -16.54 7.09
N HIS A 200 -0.41 -15.24 7.32
CA HIS A 200 -1.30 -14.13 6.97
C HIS A 200 -1.60 -14.10 5.46
N SER A 201 -0.58 -14.22 4.62
CA SER A 201 -0.76 -14.33 3.16
C SER A 201 -1.52 -15.58 2.76
N GLU A 202 -1.24 -16.72 3.40
CA GLU A 202 -1.93 -17.98 3.13
C GLU A 202 -3.43 -17.85 3.38
N ARG A 203 -3.85 -17.21 4.49
CA ARG A 203 -5.27 -16.96 4.81
C ARG A 203 -5.94 -16.06 3.78
N ILE A 204 -5.27 -14.98 3.33
CA ILE A 204 -5.79 -14.10 2.28
C ILE A 204 -5.91 -14.88 0.98
N PHE A 205 -4.87 -15.59 0.58
CA PHE A 205 -4.81 -16.35 -0.67
C PHE A 205 -5.90 -17.45 -0.74
N ALA A 206 -6.16 -18.12 0.37
CA ALA A 206 -7.20 -19.14 0.45
C ALA A 206 -8.60 -18.55 0.20
N ASN A 207 -8.86 -17.31 0.62
CA ASN A 207 -10.16 -16.65 0.47
C ASN A 207 -10.36 -15.98 -0.90
N LEU A 208 -9.29 -15.68 -1.65
CA LEU A 208 -9.39 -15.09 -3.00
C LEU A 208 -10.19 -16.01 -3.93
N GLN A 209 -11.18 -15.44 -4.61
CA GLN A 209 -12.03 -16.17 -5.57
C GLN A 209 -11.54 -16.02 -7.02
N THR A 210 -10.71 -15.03 -7.34
CA THR A 210 -10.14 -14.89 -8.68
C THR A 210 -9.34 -16.14 -9.07
N GLN A 211 -9.44 -16.55 -10.34
CA GLN A 211 -8.64 -17.66 -10.89
C GLN A 211 -7.21 -17.23 -11.22
N GLU A 212 -7.00 -15.94 -11.43
CA GLU A 212 -5.70 -15.33 -11.74
C GLU A 212 -5.04 -14.86 -10.46
N LYS A 213 -4.64 -15.82 -9.61
CA LYS A 213 -3.94 -15.53 -8.36
C LYS A 213 -2.65 -16.31 -8.25
N GLU A 214 -1.59 -15.60 -7.82
CA GLU A 214 -0.30 -16.18 -7.52
C GLU A 214 0.14 -15.80 -6.10
N MET A 215 0.91 -16.68 -5.46
CA MET A 215 1.57 -16.40 -4.19
C MET A 215 3.04 -16.82 -4.30
N THR A 216 3.94 -15.93 -3.95
CA THR A 216 5.38 -16.17 -3.90
C THR A 216 5.89 -15.98 -2.49
N VAL A 217 6.48 -17.02 -1.90
CA VAL A 217 7.21 -16.93 -0.64
C VAL A 217 8.70 -16.87 -0.95
N ILE A 218 9.36 -15.78 -0.54
CA ILE A 218 10.76 -15.54 -0.81
C ILE A 218 11.61 -16.13 0.31
N SER A 219 12.43 -17.12 -0.03
CA SER A 219 13.29 -17.79 0.95
C SER A 219 14.24 -16.80 1.62
N LYS A 220 14.35 -16.91 2.95
CA LYS A 220 15.13 -16.00 3.80
C LYS A 220 14.75 -14.52 3.69
N GLY A 221 13.61 -14.19 3.08
CA GLY A 221 13.07 -12.83 3.03
C GLY A 221 12.50 -12.43 4.39
N GLY A 222 12.80 -11.22 4.84
CA GLY A 222 12.18 -10.58 6.00
C GLY A 222 11.03 -9.65 5.59
N HIS A 223 10.56 -8.82 6.54
CA HIS A 223 9.42 -7.92 6.31
C HIS A 223 9.71 -6.79 5.32
N GLY A 224 10.88 -6.19 5.37
CA GLY A 224 11.19 -4.94 4.64
C GLY A 224 12.23 -5.06 3.53
N ASP A 225 12.80 -6.25 3.27
CA ASP A 225 13.94 -6.43 2.37
C ASP A 225 13.59 -7.10 1.03
N LEU A 226 12.32 -7.43 0.81
CA LEU A 226 11.88 -8.25 -0.32
C LEU A 226 12.20 -7.63 -1.67
N LYS A 227 11.96 -6.33 -1.85
CA LYS A 227 12.19 -5.61 -3.12
C LYS A 227 13.66 -5.63 -3.57
N SER A 228 14.60 -5.82 -2.64
CA SER A 228 16.04 -5.93 -2.94
C SER A 228 16.45 -7.29 -3.49
N ARG A 229 15.55 -8.29 -3.46
CA ARG A 229 15.83 -9.67 -3.87
C ARG A 229 15.44 -9.90 -5.32
N SER A 230 16.25 -10.67 -6.05
CA SER A 230 16.01 -11.00 -7.46
C SER A 230 14.68 -11.73 -7.66
N GLU A 231 14.38 -12.66 -6.76
CA GLU A 231 13.16 -13.50 -6.79
C GLU A 231 11.89 -12.65 -6.71
N TYR A 232 11.94 -11.53 -5.97
CA TYR A 232 10.83 -10.58 -5.92
C TYR A 232 10.56 -9.99 -7.31
N LYS A 233 11.60 -9.42 -7.90
CA LYS A 233 11.51 -8.75 -9.20
C LYS A 233 11.12 -9.74 -10.31
N GLU A 234 11.63 -10.96 -10.26
CA GLU A 234 11.28 -12.02 -11.19
C GLU A 234 9.80 -12.40 -11.09
N SER A 235 9.29 -12.62 -9.86
CA SER A 235 7.88 -12.93 -9.61
C SER A 235 6.96 -11.79 -10.05
N PHE A 236 7.29 -10.56 -9.67
CA PHE A 236 6.54 -9.37 -10.07
C PHE A 236 6.47 -9.22 -11.59
N ASN A 237 7.63 -9.25 -12.28
CA ASN A 237 7.69 -9.07 -13.73
C ASN A 237 6.97 -10.20 -14.48
N ARG A 238 7.13 -11.46 -14.03
CA ARG A 238 6.43 -12.60 -14.62
C ARG A 238 4.91 -12.40 -14.52
N PHE A 239 4.42 -12.03 -13.31
CA PHE A 239 3.00 -11.81 -13.11
C PHE A 239 2.47 -10.69 -14.01
N ILE A 240 3.11 -9.51 -14.03
CA ILE A 240 2.67 -8.38 -14.85
C ILE A 240 2.73 -8.70 -16.36
N SER A 241 3.70 -9.53 -16.81
CA SER A 241 3.83 -9.89 -18.22
C SER A 241 2.75 -10.87 -18.70
N ASN A 242 2.06 -11.53 -17.78
CA ASN A 242 0.98 -12.48 -18.07
C ASN A 242 -0.42 -11.82 -18.08
N LEU A 243 -0.52 -10.54 -17.74
CA LEU A 243 -1.75 -9.72 -17.73
C LEU A 243 -1.96 -9.01 -19.07
#